data_4925de3e9c643c8802680d3ce7638e1f
#
_entry.id   4925de3e9c643c8802680d3ce7638e1f
#
_cell.length_a   1.000
_cell.length_b   1.000
_cell.length_c   1.000
_cell.angle_alpha   90.00
_cell.angle_beta   90.00
_cell.angle_gamma   90.00
#
_symmetry.space_group_name_H-M   'P 1'
#
loop_
_entity.id
_entity.type
_entity.pdbx_description
1 polymer ?
#
loop_
_entity_poly.entity_id
_entity_poly.type
_entity_poly.pdbx_seq_one_letter_code
_entity_poly.pdbx_strand_id
1 'polypeptide(L)'
;MNARELRTTEVDPDIARSIKKNPVIIICDNVLDTYNVGSIFRLADAVAAQKVILCGATLTPPNSRIKKASINTTGWVNWEYSETAIDAITKLRAEHADIQIVAVEQDRRSKPFYQVKYSFPLAIVVGHETTGVSSEVLDTADMIVEMPMWGINTSLNVMVSCGIILYEIMKQHAQSLSRE
;
A
#
# COMPACT_ATOMS: atom_id res chain seq x y z
N MET A 1 3.97 20.45 -8.56
CA MET A 1 4.88 20.91 -7.47
C MET A 1 6.02 19.90 -7.31
N ASN A 2 7.24 20.38 -7.08
CA ASN A 2 8.38 19.50 -6.80
C ASN A 2 8.50 19.21 -5.29
N ALA A 3 9.37 18.24 -4.89
CA ALA A 3 9.50 17.83 -3.49
C ALA A 3 9.96 18.96 -2.53
N ARG A 4 10.63 19.99 -3.02
CA ARG A 4 11.05 21.14 -2.21
C ARG A 4 9.86 22.06 -1.93
N GLU A 5 9.05 22.32 -2.93
CA GLU A 5 7.82 23.11 -2.81
C GLU A 5 6.82 22.44 -1.86
N LEU A 6 6.61 21.13 -2.01
CA LEU A 6 5.70 20.34 -1.16
C LEU A 6 6.10 20.32 0.33
N ARG A 7 7.37 20.61 0.67
CA ARG A 7 7.81 20.70 2.07
C ARG A 7 7.44 22.00 2.75
N THR A 8 7.22 23.05 1.96
CA THR A 8 7.08 24.45 2.46
C THR A 8 5.76 25.08 2.09
N THR A 9 5.03 24.49 1.15
CA THR A 9 3.75 25.03 0.65
C THR A 9 2.65 24.01 0.91
N GLU A 10 1.52 24.48 1.41
CA GLU A 10 0.31 23.64 1.50
C GLU A 10 -0.25 23.41 0.10
N VAL A 11 -0.67 22.18 -0.16
CA VAL A 11 -1.34 21.83 -1.41
C VAL A 11 -2.77 22.35 -1.34
N ASP A 12 -3.23 23.00 -2.40
CA ASP A 12 -4.61 23.42 -2.53
C ASP A 12 -5.53 22.17 -2.42
N PRO A 13 -6.46 22.17 -1.45
CA PRO A 13 -7.39 21.05 -1.26
C PRO A 13 -8.20 20.71 -2.50
N ASP A 14 -8.53 21.68 -3.35
CA ASP A 14 -9.31 21.45 -4.56
C ASP A 14 -8.48 20.74 -5.63
N ILE A 15 -7.20 21.05 -5.73
CA ILE A 15 -6.26 20.28 -6.58
C ILE A 15 -6.19 18.84 -6.08
N ALA A 16 -6.02 18.62 -4.77
CA ALA A 16 -5.94 17.28 -4.20
C ALA A 16 -7.22 16.46 -4.45
N ARG A 17 -8.41 17.09 -4.34
CA ARG A 17 -9.71 16.45 -4.62
C ARG A 17 -9.96 16.17 -6.09
N SER A 18 -9.37 16.95 -7.00
CA SER A 18 -9.54 16.78 -8.45
C SER A 18 -8.82 15.56 -9.01
N ILE A 19 -7.85 15.00 -8.27
CA ILE A 19 -7.10 13.82 -8.71
C ILE A 19 -7.99 12.59 -8.71
N LYS A 20 -8.23 12.03 -9.90
CA LYS A 20 -8.95 10.76 -10.04
C LYS A 20 -8.15 9.64 -9.37
N LYS A 21 -8.76 8.97 -8.40
CA LYS A 21 -8.14 7.87 -7.67
C LYS A 21 -8.22 6.57 -8.45
N ASN A 22 -7.13 5.80 -8.41
CA ASN A 22 -7.11 4.43 -8.92
C ASN A 22 -7.70 3.46 -7.88
N PRO A 23 -8.34 2.37 -8.30
CA PRO A 23 -9.01 1.42 -7.40
C PRO A 23 -7.99 0.50 -6.69
N VAL A 24 -7.04 1.12 -6.00
CA VAL A 24 -5.95 0.46 -5.25
C VAL A 24 -5.93 1.00 -3.82
N ILE A 25 -5.92 0.11 -2.85
CA ILE A 25 -5.83 0.39 -1.42
C ILE A 25 -4.54 -0.24 -0.89
N ILE A 26 -3.88 0.43 0.06
CA ILE A 26 -2.67 -0.10 0.71
C ILE A 26 -3.00 -0.31 2.18
N ILE A 27 -2.80 -1.53 2.68
CA ILE A 27 -2.96 -1.90 4.09
C ILE A 27 -1.59 -2.13 4.70
N CYS A 28 -1.29 -1.44 5.80
CA CYS A 28 -0.06 -1.58 6.59
C CYS A 28 -0.37 -2.45 7.81
N ASP A 29 -0.01 -3.72 7.78
CA ASP A 29 -0.21 -4.68 8.87
C ASP A 29 0.97 -4.61 9.85
N ASN A 30 0.82 -3.81 10.92
CA ASN A 30 1.85 -3.61 11.95
C ASN A 30 3.20 -3.09 11.41
N VAL A 31 3.22 -2.20 10.43
CA VAL A 31 4.43 -1.55 9.95
C VAL A 31 4.91 -0.54 10.99
N LEU A 32 6.07 -0.77 11.63
CA LEU A 32 6.51 0.02 12.79
C LEU A 32 7.37 1.23 12.43
N ASP A 33 8.22 1.11 11.42
CA ASP A 33 9.13 2.19 11.07
C ASP A 33 8.39 3.36 10.40
N THR A 34 8.41 4.49 11.06
CA THR A 34 7.78 5.73 10.59
C THR A 34 8.30 6.23 9.23
N TYR A 35 9.54 5.88 8.86
CA TYR A 35 10.07 6.17 7.53
C TYR A 35 9.40 5.29 6.46
N ASN A 36 9.17 4.00 6.77
CA ASN A 36 8.44 3.10 5.88
C ASN A 36 7.01 3.59 5.70
N VAL A 37 6.31 3.89 6.80
CA VAL A 37 4.94 4.44 6.76
C VAL A 37 4.89 5.73 5.91
N GLY A 38 5.77 6.70 6.18
CA GLY A 38 5.82 7.93 5.41
C GLY A 38 6.13 7.72 3.93
N SER A 39 7.01 6.76 3.61
CA SER A 39 7.33 6.41 2.22
C SER A 39 6.17 5.71 1.53
N ILE A 40 5.39 4.88 2.24
CA ILE A 40 4.16 4.27 1.72
C ILE A 40 3.12 5.35 1.39
N PHE A 41 2.97 6.39 2.19
CA PHE A 41 2.13 7.54 1.83
C PHE A 41 2.58 8.23 0.53
N ARG A 42 3.90 8.34 0.29
CA ARG A 42 4.42 8.87 -0.99
C ARG A 42 4.13 7.93 -2.15
N LEU A 43 4.22 6.62 -1.94
CA LEU A 43 3.86 5.64 -2.97
C LEU A 43 2.35 5.71 -3.28
N ALA A 44 1.52 5.83 -2.24
CA ALA A 44 0.07 6.01 -2.40
C ALA A 44 -0.28 7.26 -3.22
N ASP A 45 0.41 8.38 -2.96
CA ASP A 45 0.28 9.60 -3.75
C ASP A 45 0.74 9.38 -5.20
N ALA A 46 1.91 8.78 -5.40
CA ALA A 46 2.48 8.54 -6.73
C ALA A 46 1.60 7.70 -7.65
N VAL A 47 0.87 6.72 -7.09
CA VAL A 47 -0.06 5.88 -7.85
C VAL A 47 -1.51 6.35 -7.76
N ALA A 48 -1.77 7.52 -7.16
CA ALA A 48 -3.11 8.03 -6.87
C ALA A 48 -4.01 6.97 -6.22
N ALA A 49 -3.48 6.24 -5.23
CA ALA A 49 -4.22 5.21 -4.51
C ALA A 49 -5.50 5.77 -3.86
N GLN A 50 -6.51 4.96 -3.72
CA GLN A 50 -7.79 5.36 -3.11
C GLN A 50 -7.59 5.74 -1.64
N LYS A 51 -6.87 4.92 -0.87
CA LYS A 51 -6.52 5.19 0.54
C LYS A 51 -5.37 4.30 1.04
N VAL A 52 -4.82 4.68 2.21
CA VAL A 52 -3.93 3.86 3.03
C VAL A 52 -4.67 3.49 4.32
N ILE A 53 -4.62 2.23 4.74
CA ILE A 53 -5.17 1.77 6.02
C ILE A 53 -4.00 1.37 6.92
N LEU A 54 -3.92 1.99 8.07
CA LEU A 54 -2.87 1.77 9.07
C LEU A 54 -3.43 0.86 10.16
N CYS A 55 -2.83 -0.32 10.36
CA CYS A 55 -3.40 -1.33 11.24
C CYS A 55 -2.49 -1.64 12.45
N GLY A 56 -3.12 -1.95 13.57
CA GLY A 56 -2.47 -2.42 14.79
C GLY A 56 -1.46 -1.42 15.35
N ALA A 57 -0.21 -1.84 15.49
CA ALA A 57 0.87 -1.03 16.03
C ALA A 57 1.45 0.02 15.06
N THR A 58 0.95 0.09 13.83
CA THR A 58 1.36 1.10 12.85
C THR A 58 1.03 2.50 13.36
N LEU A 59 2.05 3.35 13.49
CA LEU A 59 1.86 4.74 13.92
C LEU A 59 1.11 5.54 12.85
N THR A 60 0.23 6.42 13.32
CA THR A 60 -0.66 7.22 12.46
C THR A 60 -0.25 8.70 12.42
N PRO A 61 -0.63 9.47 11.38
CA PRO A 61 -0.64 10.92 11.46
C PRO A 61 -1.62 11.42 12.56
N PRO A 62 -1.34 12.58 13.23
CA PRO A 62 -0.17 13.41 13.00
C PRO A 62 1.07 12.85 13.73
N ASN A 63 2.15 12.63 12.97
CA ASN A 63 3.44 12.21 13.50
C ASN A 63 4.54 12.94 12.72
N SER A 64 5.47 13.60 13.42
CA SER A 64 6.48 14.45 12.80
C SER A 64 7.45 13.68 11.89
N ARG A 65 7.80 12.44 12.24
CA ARG A 65 8.69 11.57 11.44
C ARG A 65 7.98 11.10 10.18
N ILE A 66 6.72 10.65 10.29
CA ILE A 66 5.88 10.27 9.15
C ILE A 66 5.71 11.47 8.23
N LYS A 67 5.36 12.66 8.77
CA LYS A 67 5.22 13.90 7.99
C LYS A 67 6.48 14.23 7.21
N LYS A 68 7.65 14.13 7.85
CA LYS A 68 8.95 14.40 7.21
C LYS A 68 9.26 13.39 6.10
N ALA A 69 9.05 12.10 6.35
CA ALA A 69 9.31 11.03 5.39
C ALA A 69 8.34 11.07 4.21
N SER A 70 7.07 11.39 4.46
CA SER A 70 6.02 11.48 3.44
C SER A 70 6.10 12.73 2.56
N ILE A 71 6.92 13.73 2.90
CA ILE A 71 6.92 15.04 2.23
C ILE A 71 5.51 15.66 2.22
N ASN A 72 4.85 15.63 3.37
CA ASN A 72 3.49 16.13 3.62
C ASN A 72 2.35 15.40 2.88
N THR A 73 2.60 14.31 2.13
CA THR A 73 1.53 13.59 1.40
C THR A 73 0.41 13.09 2.32
N THR A 74 0.67 12.91 3.63
CA THR A 74 -0.36 12.63 4.64
C THR A 74 -1.46 13.69 4.74
N GLY A 75 -1.25 14.87 4.18
CA GLY A 75 -2.24 15.97 4.17
C GLY A 75 -3.31 15.83 3.09
N TRP A 76 -3.07 15.01 2.04
CA TRP A 76 -4.03 14.85 0.93
C TRP A 76 -4.24 13.41 0.46
N VAL A 77 -3.41 12.46 0.90
CA VAL A 77 -3.69 11.03 0.72
C VAL A 77 -4.71 10.62 1.76
N ASN A 78 -5.82 10.03 1.33
CA ASN A 78 -6.82 9.51 2.25
C ASN A 78 -6.23 8.37 3.07
N TRP A 79 -6.51 8.34 4.36
CA TRP A 79 -6.10 7.26 5.22
C TRP A 79 -7.09 7.04 6.35
N GLU A 80 -7.09 5.84 6.91
CA GLU A 80 -7.84 5.48 8.11
C GLU A 80 -7.02 4.52 8.97
N TYR A 81 -7.41 4.39 10.24
CA TYR A 81 -6.87 3.41 11.16
C TYR A 81 -7.85 2.26 11.35
N SER A 82 -7.31 1.04 11.50
CA SER A 82 -8.06 -0.16 11.90
C SER A 82 -7.33 -0.88 13.02
N GLU A 83 -8.05 -1.50 13.96
CA GLU A 83 -7.42 -2.23 15.06
C GLU A 83 -6.59 -3.41 14.56
N THR A 84 -7.06 -4.10 13.53
CA THR A 84 -6.31 -5.18 12.86
C THR A 84 -6.42 -5.08 11.35
N ALA A 85 -5.51 -5.73 10.63
CA ALA A 85 -5.59 -5.84 9.18
C ALA A 85 -6.78 -6.71 8.74
N ILE A 86 -7.18 -7.69 9.56
CA ILE A 86 -8.37 -8.52 9.30
C ILE A 86 -9.66 -7.71 9.39
N ASP A 87 -9.78 -6.80 10.36
CA ASP A 87 -10.94 -5.91 10.44
C ASP A 87 -11.03 -5.00 9.23
N ALA A 88 -9.88 -4.44 8.79
CA ALA A 88 -9.80 -3.65 7.58
C ALA A 88 -10.25 -4.44 6.34
N ILE A 89 -9.77 -5.67 6.17
CA ILE A 89 -10.14 -6.56 5.05
C ILE A 89 -11.63 -6.88 5.10
N THR A 90 -12.15 -7.22 6.27
CA THR A 90 -13.57 -7.55 6.46
C THR A 90 -14.46 -6.38 6.08
N LYS A 91 -14.09 -5.17 6.52
CA LYS A 91 -14.79 -3.93 6.15
C LYS A 91 -14.73 -3.69 4.63
N LEU A 92 -13.55 -3.83 4.03
CA LEU A 92 -13.38 -3.63 2.59
C LEU A 92 -14.21 -4.62 1.76
N ARG A 93 -14.29 -5.90 2.17
CA ARG A 93 -15.12 -6.90 1.49
C ARG A 93 -16.63 -6.62 1.64
N ALA A 94 -17.04 -5.98 2.73
CA ALA A 94 -18.42 -5.53 2.90
C ALA A 94 -18.74 -4.31 2.01
N GLU A 95 -17.77 -3.42 1.80
CA GLU A 95 -17.90 -2.23 0.93
C GLU A 95 -17.79 -2.59 -0.57
N HIS A 96 -16.94 -3.57 -0.91
CA HIS A 96 -16.59 -3.99 -2.27
C HIS A 96 -16.53 -5.52 -2.34
N ALA A 97 -17.62 -6.16 -2.73
CA ALA A 97 -17.74 -7.63 -2.74
C ALA A 97 -16.73 -8.34 -3.66
N ASP A 98 -16.22 -7.66 -4.67
CA ASP A 98 -15.28 -8.13 -5.68
C ASP A 98 -13.83 -7.69 -5.44
N ILE A 99 -13.53 -7.05 -4.29
CA ILE A 99 -12.17 -6.58 -3.99
C ILE A 99 -11.19 -7.76 -3.86
N GLN A 100 -10.09 -7.68 -4.59
CA GLN A 100 -9.01 -8.65 -4.47
C GLN A 100 -8.05 -8.24 -3.35
N ILE A 101 -7.79 -9.15 -2.41
CA ILE A 101 -6.81 -8.96 -1.32
C ILE A 101 -5.52 -9.66 -1.70
N VAL A 102 -4.44 -8.89 -1.82
CA VAL A 102 -3.11 -9.37 -2.22
C VAL A 102 -2.12 -9.14 -1.07
N ALA A 103 -1.66 -10.21 -0.44
CA ALA A 103 -0.61 -10.13 0.58
C ALA A 103 0.78 -10.17 -0.07
N VAL A 104 1.68 -9.31 0.42
CA VAL A 104 3.09 -9.26 -0.03
C VAL A 104 3.95 -9.95 1.02
N GLU A 105 4.26 -11.22 0.77
CA GLU A 105 5.02 -12.03 1.72
C GLU A 105 5.70 -13.21 1.03
N GLN A 106 6.79 -13.70 1.61
CA GLN A 106 7.40 -14.97 1.26
C GLN A 106 6.70 -16.10 2.02
N ASP A 107 5.85 -16.83 1.32
CA ASP A 107 5.09 -17.98 1.84
C ASP A 107 5.19 -19.12 0.85
N ARG A 108 5.03 -20.37 1.31
CA ARG A 108 5.00 -21.54 0.44
C ARG A 108 3.89 -21.51 -0.62
N ARG A 109 2.87 -20.66 -0.45
CA ARG A 109 1.76 -20.42 -1.38
C ARG A 109 2.01 -19.24 -2.31
N SER A 110 3.09 -18.46 -2.08
CA SER A 110 3.37 -17.25 -2.83
C SER A 110 3.73 -17.55 -4.28
N LYS A 111 3.50 -16.54 -5.12
CA LYS A 111 3.89 -16.54 -6.54
C LYS A 111 4.72 -15.29 -6.82
N PRO A 112 5.68 -15.36 -7.76
CA PRO A 112 6.38 -14.16 -8.21
C PRO A 112 5.40 -13.07 -8.64
N PHE A 113 5.53 -11.86 -8.10
CA PHE A 113 4.58 -10.74 -8.27
C PHE A 113 4.30 -10.39 -9.75
N TYR A 114 5.24 -10.66 -10.65
CA TYR A 114 5.13 -10.38 -12.09
C TYR A 114 4.52 -11.54 -12.91
N GLN A 115 4.22 -12.68 -12.27
CA GLN A 115 3.62 -13.85 -12.93
C GLN A 115 2.12 -14.01 -12.65
N VAL A 116 1.52 -13.04 -11.98
CA VAL A 116 0.11 -13.08 -11.58
C VAL A 116 -0.69 -11.99 -12.30
N LYS A 117 -2.00 -12.19 -12.39
CA LYS A 117 -2.95 -11.18 -12.85
C LYS A 117 -3.61 -10.54 -11.65
N TYR A 118 -3.65 -9.22 -11.67
CA TYR A 118 -4.34 -8.42 -10.66
C TYR A 118 -5.73 -8.02 -11.16
N SER A 119 -6.73 -8.16 -10.29
CA SER A 119 -8.12 -7.74 -10.52
C SER A 119 -8.43 -6.49 -9.70
N PHE A 120 -9.31 -5.64 -10.18
CA PHE A 120 -9.64 -4.36 -9.55
C PHE A 120 -11.14 -4.29 -9.20
N PRO A 121 -11.51 -3.67 -8.06
CA PRO A 121 -10.63 -3.01 -7.08
C PRO A 121 -9.73 -3.99 -6.33
N LEU A 122 -8.62 -3.49 -5.78
CA LEU A 122 -7.65 -4.35 -5.10
C LEU A 122 -7.07 -3.67 -3.85
N ALA A 123 -6.81 -4.46 -2.80
CA ALA A 123 -6.03 -4.05 -1.64
C ALA A 123 -4.74 -4.87 -1.55
N ILE A 124 -3.59 -4.16 -1.49
CA ILE A 124 -2.29 -4.76 -1.20
C ILE A 124 -2.02 -4.67 0.30
N VAL A 125 -1.61 -5.79 0.93
CA VAL A 125 -1.22 -5.84 2.33
C VAL A 125 0.29 -6.01 2.44
N VAL A 126 0.94 -5.11 3.17
CA VAL A 126 2.36 -5.17 3.52
C VAL A 126 2.49 -5.26 5.03
N GLY A 127 3.43 -6.07 5.50
CA GLY A 127 3.54 -6.44 6.90
C GLY A 127 4.70 -5.79 7.65
N HIS A 128 4.83 -6.20 8.91
CA HIS A 128 5.88 -5.82 9.83
C HIS A 128 7.28 -6.16 9.29
N GLU A 129 8.26 -5.30 9.55
CA GLU A 129 9.61 -5.39 8.97
C GLU A 129 10.38 -6.67 9.32
N THR A 130 10.02 -7.32 10.43
CA THR A 130 10.70 -8.53 10.90
C THR A 130 9.82 -9.77 10.81
N THR A 131 8.54 -9.67 11.14
CA THR A 131 7.62 -10.82 11.21
C THR A 131 6.74 -10.95 9.98
N GLY A 132 6.78 -9.98 9.07
CA GLY A 132 5.99 -10.00 7.85
C GLY A 132 4.51 -9.75 8.06
N VAL A 133 3.70 -10.21 7.12
CA VAL A 133 2.24 -10.17 7.16
C VAL A 133 1.72 -11.24 8.13
N SER A 134 0.73 -10.87 8.95
CA SER A 134 0.14 -11.79 9.94
C SER A 134 -0.46 -13.04 9.29
N SER A 135 -0.40 -14.17 10.01
CA SER A 135 -0.90 -15.47 9.50
C SER A 135 -2.37 -15.42 9.14
N GLU A 136 -3.17 -14.71 9.93
CA GLU A 136 -4.60 -14.54 9.71
C GLU A 136 -4.88 -13.81 8.37
N VAL A 137 -4.06 -12.81 8.04
CA VAL A 137 -4.13 -12.10 6.75
C VAL A 137 -3.71 -13.02 5.62
N LEU A 138 -2.62 -13.79 5.77
CA LEU A 138 -2.16 -14.73 4.75
C LEU A 138 -3.20 -15.82 4.44
N ASP A 139 -3.95 -16.25 5.45
CA ASP A 139 -5.01 -17.26 5.29
C ASP A 139 -6.31 -16.68 4.70
N THR A 140 -6.47 -15.37 4.78
CA THR A 140 -7.65 -14.64 4.27
C THR A 140 -7.41 -14.05 2.88
N ALA A 141 -6.15 -13.82 2.49
CA ALA A 141 -5.79 -13.21 1.21
C ALA A 141 -6.21 -14.08 0.02
N ASP A 142 -6.70 -13.45 -1.04
CA ASP A 142 -7.04 -14.13 -2.30
C ASP A 142 -5.78 -14.54 -3.06
N MET A 143 -4.66 -13.84 -2.79
CA MET A 143 -3.37 -14.08 -3.42
C MET A 143 -2.24 -13.67 -2.50
N ILE A 144 -1.16 -14.45 -2.49
CA ILE A 144 0.11 -14.10 -1.86
C ILE A 144 1.14 -13.96 -2.97
N VAL A 145 1.85 -12.82 -2.98
CA VAL A 145 2.89 -12.54 -3.96
C VAL A 145 4.21 -12.26 -3.28
N GLU A 146 5.28 -12.74 -3.89
CA GLU A 146 6.63 -12.51 -3.39
C GLU A 146 7.53 -11.82 -4.41
N MET A 147 8.60 -11.24 -3.91
CA MET A 147 9.71 -10.77 -4.72
C MET A 147 10.82 -11.83 -4.72
N PRO A 148 11.11 -12.49 -5.85
CA PRO A 148 12.20 -13.44 -5.94
C PRO A 148 13.53 -12.79 -5.56
N MET A 149 14.28 -13.44 -4.69
CA MET A 149 15.59 -12.98 -4.21
C MET A 149 16.68 -13.88 -4.76
N TRP A 150 17.71 -13.30 -5.37
CA TRP A 150 18.84 -14.04 -5.96
C TRP A 150 20.16 -13.81 -5.22
N GLY A 151 20.14 -13.00 -4.17
CA GLY A 151 21.32 -12.70 -3.34
C GLY A 151 21.36 -13.53 -2.07
N ILE A 152 22.27 -13.17 -1.17
CA ILE A 152 22.39 -13.78 0.16
C ILE A 152 21.25 -13.32 1.07
N ASN A 153 20.87 -12.05 0.97
CA ASN A 153 19.73 -11.52 1.72
C ASN A 153 18.42 -12.06 1.11
N THR A 154 17.52 -12.50 1.97
CA THR A 154 16.25 -13.13 1.59
C THR A 154 15.08 -12.16 1.62
N SER A 155 15.25 -10.91 2.06
CA SER A 155 14.17 -9.94 2.17
C SER A 155 14.56 -8.56 1.64
N LEU A 156 13.57 -7.78 1.22
CA LEU A 156 13.68 -6.36 0.91
C LEU A 156 12.97 -5.52 1.97
N ASN A 157 13.35 -4.25 2.06
CA ASN A 157 12.61 -3.29 2.87
C ASN A 157 11.15 -3.22 2.42
N VAL A 158 10.22 -3.13 3.36
CA VAL A 158 8.76 -3.20 3.12
C VAL A 158 8.28 -2.11 2.16
N MET A 159 8.79 -0.87 2.26
CA MET A 159 8.37 0.20 1.34
C MET A 159 8.94 0.00 -0.07
N VAL A 160 10.10 -0.64 -0.21
CA VAL A 160 10.69 -0.97 -1.52
C VAL A 160 9.85 -2.05 -2.19
N SER A 161 9.52 -3.13 -1.47
CA SER A 161 8.65 -4.21 -1.95
C SER A 161 7.28 -3.66 -2.36
N CYS A 162 6.68 -2.84 -1.50
CA CYS A 162 5.41 -2.15 -1.78
C CYS A 162 5.48 -1.35 -3.08
N GLY A 163 6.53 -0.54 -3.26
CA GLY A 163 6.70 0.29 -4.46
C GLY A 163 6.82 -0.51 -5.74
N ILE A 164 7.65 -1.56 -5.75
CA ILE A 164 7.86 -2.39 -6.94
C ILE A 164 6.55 -3.09 -7.35
N ILE A 165 5.84 -3.68 -6.39
CA ILE A 165 4.59 -4.39 -6.64
C ILE A 165 3.48 -3.43 -7.06
N LEU A 166 3.37 -2.27 -6.42
CA LEU A 166 2.40 -1.23 -6.82
C LEU A 166 2.59 -0.81 -8.29
N TYR A 167 3.82 -0.64 -8.75
CA TYR A 167 4.05 -0.24 -10.13
C TYR A 167 3.77 -1.37 -11.14
N GLU A 168 3.96 -2.65 -10.78
CA GLU A 168 3.49 -3.76 -11.62
C GLU A 168 1.95 -3.81 -11.65
N ILE A 169 1.27 -3.60 -10.51
CA ILE A 169 -0.18 -3.48 -10.44
C ILE A 169 -0.67 -2.34 -11.35
N MET A 170 -0.07 -1.16 -11.24
CA MET A 170 -0.46 0.00 -12.06
C MET A 170 -0.20 -0.19 -13.55
N LYS A 171 0.88 -0.89 -13.92
CA LYS A 171 1.14 -1.27 -15.31
C LYS A 171 0.00 -2.15 -15.87
N GLN A 172 -0.46 -3.15 -15.11
CA GLN A 172 -1.56 -4.02 -15.51
C GLN A 172 -2.89 -3.24 -15.55
N HIS A 173 -3.13 -2.32 -14.59
CA HIS A 173 -4.30 -1.45 -14.59
C HIS A 173 -4.37 -0.57 -15.85
N ALA A 174 -3.27 0.08 -16.21
CA ALA A 174 -3.22 0.90 -17.42
C ALA A 174 -3.46 0.09 -18.70
N GLN A 175 -2.99 -1.17 -18.73
CA GLN A 175 -3.23 -2.07 -19.85
C GLN A 175 -4.70 -2.55 -19.95
N SER A 176 -5.42 -2.66 -18.83
CA SER A 176 -6.84 -3.00 -18.86
C SER A 176 -7.68 -1.85 -19.42
N LEU A 177 -7.40 -0.62 -18.99
CA LEU A 177 -8.09 0.59 -19.48
C LEU A 177 -7.89 0.87 -21.00
N SER A 178 -6.79 0.40 -21.58
CA SER A 178 -6.53 0.58 -23.01
C SER A 178 -7.18 -0.48 -23.92
N ARG A 179 -7.88 -1.45 -23.35
CA ARG A 179 -8.59 -2.52 -24.08
C ARG A 179 -10.11 -2.36 -24.08
N GLU A 180 -10.62 -1.39 -23.30
CA GLU A 180 -12.00 -0.91 -23.29
C GLU A 180 -12.18 0.27 -24.26
#